data_e64777cd9666fb7bac208ff6370b65fc
#
_entry.id   e64777cd9666fb7bac208ff6370b65fc
#
_cell.length_a   1.000
_cell.length_b   1.000
_cell.length_c   1.000
_cell.angle_alpha   90.00
_cell.angle_beta   90.00
_cell.angle_gamma   90.00
#
_symmetry.space_group_name_H-M   'P 1'
#
loop_
_entity.id
_entity.type
_entity.pdbx_description
1 polymer ?
#
loop_
_entity_poly.entity_id
_entity_poly.type
_entity_poly.pdbx_seq_one_letter_code
_entity_poly.pdbx_strand_id
1 'polypeptide(L)'
;NGVEANLSFGAGAAGDVWQCAFDADNGKIWFGQNNTWSDSGNPATGTNATYTSIPTSTWVPVTCSYDDDNSENYPQNFGQDASFAGRITDAGNADGNGHGTFKYSPPSGFLSLCAANLPISSDIDPAGDDGATGNPTTQHNSIIYTGNATARSITGLGFKPDMVWTKQRTGDNGKITDSSRGVYKNLISNTTAQEGNDTGGVTAFGTDGFSIGTDNGYNQNTEGYVAWCWRANGGVTTTNTDGTSNSTVQANQAGGFSIVEYAGSLTSSGHVTIGHGLSKAPEFYMIKQPNKTGRWFVWHTG
;
A
#
# COMPACT_ATOMS: atom_id res chain seq x y z
N ASN A 1 2.55 31.31 27.23
CA ASN A 1 3.83 31.84 27.67
C ASN A 1 4.91 31.03 26.97
N GLY A 2 5.54 31.60 25.92
CA GLY A 2 6.66 30.98 25.25
C GLY A 2 7.87 30.87 26.20
N VAL A 3 8.59 29.76 26.14
CA VAL A 3 9.89 29.61 26.80
C VAL A 3 10.92 29.93 25.72
N GLU A 4 11.74 30.96 25.98
CA GLU A 4 12.83 31.36 25.11
C GLU A 4 14.07 30.55 25.48
N ALA A 5 14.77 29.95 24.48
CA ALA A 5 16.10 29.42 24.65
C ALA A 5 17.11 30.39 24.03
N ASN A 6 18.07 30.82 24.80
CA ASN A 6 19.27 31.41 24.24
C ASN A 6 20.13 30.29 23.68
N LEU A 7 20.05 30.09 22.36
CA LEU A 7 20.91 29.13 21.69
C LEU A 7 22.36 29.64 21.71
N SER A 8 23.32 28.79 22.03
CA SER A 8 24.74 29.09 22.12
C SER A 8 25.43 29.28 20.75
N PHE A 9 24.70 29.77 19.76
CA PHE A 9 25.24 30.03 18.43
C PHE A 9 25.66 31.52 18.33
N GLY A 10 26.71 31.74 17.53
CA GLY A 10 27.09 33.14 17.16
C GLY A 10 26.03 33.79 16.26
N ALA A 11 26.26 35.06 15.94
CA ALA A 11 25.43 35.75 14.95
C ALA A 11 25.44 34.96 13.62
N GLY A 12 24.25 34.77 13.04
CA GLY A 12 24.14 34.07 11.77
C GLY A 12 24.80 34.85 10.63
N ALA A 13 25.38 34.14 9.68
CA ALA A 13 25.96 34.71 8.47
C ALA A 13 25.22 34.20 7.24
N ALA A 14 25.36 34.92 6.12
CA ALA A 14 24.79 34.49 4.86
C ALA A 14 25.35 33.13 4.45
N GLY A 15 24.48 32.17 4.17
CA GLY A 15 24.86 30.79 3.85
C GLY A 15 24.84 29.81 5.04
N ASP A 16 24.64 30.29 6.27
CA ASP A 16 24.42 29.43 7.41
C ASP A 16 23.11 28.64 7.28
N VAL A 17 23.16 27.39 7.69
CA VAL A 17 22.02 26.49 7.71
C VAL A 17 21.61 26.20 9.15
N TRP A 18 20.42 26.66 9.52
CA TRP A 18 19.80 26.34 10.79
C TRP A 18 19.08 25.01 10.72
N GLN A 19 19.18 24.21 11.76
CA GLN A 19 18.65 22.87 11.82
C GLN A 19 17.72 22.69 13.00
N CYS A 20 16.69 21.87 12.81
CA CYS A 20 15.76 21.47 13.86
C CYS A 20 15.52 19.96 13.77
N ALA A 21 15.67 19.26 14.90
CA ALA A 21 15.23 17.89 15.06
C ALA A 21 14.13 17.85 16.14
N PHE A 22 12.97 17.28 15.80
CA PHE A 22 11.82 17.23 16.68
C PHE A 22 11.37 15.78 16.91
N ASP A 23 11.37 15.37 18.17
CA ASP A 23 10.86 14.08 18.65
C ASP A 23 9.54 14.34 19.39
N ALA A 24 8.44 14.16 18.68
CA ALA A 24 7.10 14.40 19.18
C ALA A 24 6.68 13.34 20.25
N ASP A 25 7.18 12.12 20.13
CA ASP A 25 6.81 11.02 21.03
C ASP A 25 7.41 11.22 22.43
N ASN A 26 8.64 11.71 22.50
CA ASN A 26 9.32 12.00 23.77
C ASN A 26 9.26 13.48 24.16
N GLY A 27 8.58 14.32 23.38
CA GLY A 27 8.41 15.76 23.64
C GLY A 27 9.74 16.52 23.69
N LYS A 28 10.65 16.27 22.75
CA LYS A 28 11.98 16.85 22.71
C LYS A 28 12.25 17.58 21.40
N ILE A 29 13.00 18.67 21.45
CA ILE A 29 13.46 19.40 20.27
C ILE A 29 14.91 19.85 20.43
N TRP A 30 15.67 19.78 19.36
CA TRP A 30 17.04 20.26 19.25
C TRP A 30 17.13 21.28 18.13
N PHE A 31 17.94 22.30 18.36
CA PHE A 31 18.32 23.25 17.33
C PHE A 31 19.82 23.17 17.07
N GLY A 32 20.19 23.40 15.82
CA GLY A 32 21.58 23.35 15.36
C GLY A 32 21.87 24.42 14.32
N GLN A 33 23.15 24.70 14.13
CA GLN A 33 23.69 25.56 13.07
C GLN A 33 24.86 24.84 12.39
N ASN A 34 24.86 24.76 11.07
CA ASN A 34 25.97 24.20 10.30
C ASN A 34 26.43 22.83 10.78
N ASN A 35 25.49 21.91 11.01
CA ASN A 35 25.72 20.56 11.50
C ASN A 35 26.26 20.46 12.95
N THR A 36 26.18 21.53 13.72
CA THR A 36 26.53 21.52 15.14
C THR A 36 25.28 21.79 15.97
N TRP A 37 24.97 20.90 16.90
CA TRP A 37 23.81 21.03 17.79
C TRP A 37 24.12 21.89 19.02
N SER A 38 23.18 22.74 19.44
CA SER A 38 23.32 23.57 20.64
C SER A 38 23.58 22.72 21.88
N ASP A 39 24.34 23.24 22.84
CA ASP A 39 24.58 22.66 24.16
C ASP A 39 25.10 21.20 24.14
N SER A 40 25.91 20.87 23.15
CA SER A 40 26.36 19.48 22.91
C SER A 40 25.18 18.50 22.73
N GLY A 41 24.08 18.96 22.16
CA GLY A 41 22.90 18.17 21.85
C GLY A 41 23.20 17.02 20.91
N ASN A 42 22.52 15.90 21.12
CA ASN A 42 22.61 14.76 20.22
C ASN A 42 21.22 14.18 20.01
N PRO A 43 20.53 14.55 18.92
CA PRO A 43 19.21 14.03 18.62
C PRO A 43 19.20 12.50 18.48
N ALA A 44 20.21 11.90 17.83
CA ALA A 44 20.27 10.46 17.58
C ALA A 44 20.29 9.62 18.87
N THR A 45 20.81 10.18 19.97
CA THR A 45 20.81 9.51 21.29
C THR A 45 19.77 10.09 22.25
N GLY A 46 19.03 11.12 21.82
CA GLY A 46 18.02 11.77 22.65
C GLY A 46 18.57 12.59 23.82
N THR A 47 19.87 12.96 23.78
CA THR A 47 20.54 13.69 24.90
C THR A 47 20.63 15.17 24.62
N ASN A 48 20.66 15.96 25.71
CA ASN A 48 20.84 17.41 25.70
C ASN A 48 19.90 18.14 24.70
N ALA A 49 18.60 17.80 24.75
CA ALA A 49 17.60 18.52 23.97
C ALA A 49 17.49 19.97 24.42
N THR A 50 17.33 20.88 23.48
CA THR A 50 17.12 22.31 23.76
C THR A 50 15.87 22.53 24.61
N TYR A 51 14.79 21.81 24.28
CA TYR A 51 13.59 21.74 25.10
C TYR A 51 13.14 20.32 25.31
N THR A 52 12.57 20.06 26.49
CA THR A 52 11.97 18.78 26.90
C THR A 52 10.55 19.03 27.39
N SER A 53 9.79 17.96 27.53
CA SER A 53 8.40 18.01 28.01
C SER A 53 7.48 18.86 27.13
N ILE A 54 7.72 18.85 25.82
CA ILE A 54 6.82 19.42 24.83
C ILE A 54 5.54 18.58 24.85
N PRO A 55 4.35 19.15 25.09
CA PRO A 55 3.12 18.38 25.17
C PRO A 55 2.73 17.77 23.85
N THR A 56 2.10 16.61 23.86
CA THR A 56 1.49 15.99 22.69
C THR A 56 0.38 16.90 22.16
N SER A 57 0.54 17.42 20.95
CA SER A 57 -0.39 18.34 20.29
C SER A 57 -0.11 18.38 18.78
N THR A 58 -0.89 19.15 18.05
CA THR A 58 -0.58 19.47 16.66
C THR A 58 0.46 20.61 16.63
N TRP A 59 1.60 20.35 16.02
CA TRP A 59 2.71 21.30 15.91
C TRP A 59 2.89 21.72 14.45
N VAL A 60 3.18 23.00 14.26
CA VAL A 60 3.48 23.58 12.95
C VAL A 60 4.84 24.26 13.04
N PRO A 61 5.80 23.94 12.16
CA PRO A 61 7.06 24.66 12.10
C PRO A 61 6.83 26.08 11.58
N VAL A 62 7.37 27.05 12.29
CA VAL A 62 7.30 28.47 11.91
C VAL A 62 8.67 29.08 12.08
N THR A 63 9.12 29.83 11.06
CA THR A 63 10.27 30.72 11.15
C THR A 63 9.81 32.14 10.95
N CYS A 64 10.32 33.05 11.76
CA CYS A 64 10.09 34.48 11.61
C CYS A 64 11.39 35.25 11.82
N SER A 65 11.56 36.37 11.13
CA SER A 65 12.59 37.35 11.40
C SER A 65 12.14 38.28 12.52
N TYR A 66 13.07 38.71 13.35
CA TYR A 66 12.83 39.73 14.39
C TYR A 66 13.12 41.13 13.85
N ASP A 67 13.80 41.26 12.71
CA ASP A 67 14.18 42.56 12.16
C ASP A 67 13.09 43.13 11.25
N ASP A 68 12.82 44.43 11.40
CA ASP A 68 11.85 45.19 10.59
C ASP A 68 12.34 45.44 9.15
N ASP A 69 13.55 45.03 8.82
CA ASP A 69 14.14 45.15 7.49
C ASP A 69 13.69 43.96 6.62
N ASN A 70 12.60 44.11 5.89
CA ASN A 70 11.95 43.13 4.99
C ASN A 70 12.86 42.47 3.94
N SER A 71 14.15 42.41 4.13
CA SER A 71 15.13 41.88 3.18
C SER A 71 15.55 40.41 3.47
N GLU A 72 15.17 39.86 4.60
CA GLU A 72 15.59 38.49 4.99
C GLU A 72 14.63 37.43 4.47
N ASN A 73 15.19 36.47 3.80
CA ASN A 73 14.45 35.36 3.24
C ASN A 73 15.03 34.04 3.80
N TYR A 74 14.23 33.34 4.62
CA TYR A 74 14.56 32.07 5.24
C TYR A 74 13.85 30.92 4.52
N PRO A 75 14.41 30.40 3.42
CA PRO A 75 13.82 29.23 2.78
C PRO A 75 13.91 28.03 3.72
N GLN A 76 12.81 27.30 3.84
CA GLN A 76 12.71 26.10 4.67
C GLN A 76 12.88 24.85 3.81
N ASN A 77 13.62 23.87 4.31
CA ASN A 77 13.78 22.58 3.69
C ASN A 77 13.30 21.48 4.66
N PHE A 78 12.25 20.77 4.28
CA PHE A 78 11.74 19.57 4.97
C PHE A 78 12.14 18.26 4.26
N GLY A 79 13.08 18.36 3.33
CA GLY A 79 13.56 17.27 2.48
C GLY A 79 13.33 17.52 0.97
N GLN A 80 12.77 18.66 0.58
CA GLN A 80 12.46 18.92 -0.83
C GLN A 80 13.63 19.48 -1.65
N ASP A 81 14.56 20.24 -1.03
CA ASP A 81 15.66 20.89 -1.76
C ASP A 81 16.83 21.26 -0.86
N ALA A 82 17.93 20.50 -0.94
CA ALA A 82 19.15 20.75 -0.16
C ALA A 82 19.89 22.02 -0.56
N SER A 83 19.60 22.59 -1.74
CA SER A 83 20.23 23.82 -2.22
C SER A 83 19.54 25.09 -1.73
N PHE A 84 18.34 24.96 -1.13
CA PHE A 84 17.48 26.09 -0.74
C PHE A 84 17.24 27.05 -1.92
N ALA A 85 16.77 26.51 -3.03
CA ALA A 85 16.55 27.21 -4.28
C ALA A 85 17.86 27.77 -4.90
N GLY A 86 18.93 27.00 -4.82
CA GLY A 86 20.25 27.35 -5.40
C GLY A 86 21.06 28.36 -4.56
N ARG A 87 20.68 28.62 -3.32
CA ARG A 87 21.39 29.58 -2.44
C ARG A 87 22.67 29.01 -1.84
N ILE A 88 22.74 27.71 -1.66
CA ILE A 88 23.90 27.00 -1.18
C ILE A 88 24.22 25.79 -2.06
N THR A 89 25.44 25.29 -1.96
CA THR A 89 25.81 24.05 -2.69
C THR A 89 25.04 22.88 -2.09
N ASP A 90 24.36 22.15 -2.95
CA ASP A 90 23.65 20.93 -2.59
C ASP A 90 24.62 19.82 -2.14
N ALA A 91 24.21 19.06 -1.13
CA ALA A 91 24.92 17.84 -0.72
C ALA A 91 24.06 16.57 -0.86
N GLY A 92 22.72 16.74 -1.02
CA GLY A 92 21.82 15.67 -1.39
C GLY A 92 21.68 14.52 -0.39
N ASN A 93 21.88 14.76 0.92
CA ASN A 93 21.75 13.71 1.92
C ASN A 93 20.29 13.32 2.12
N ALA A 94 20.03 12.01 2.07
CA ALA A 94 18.72 11.45 2.41
C ALA A 94 18.63 11.08 3.91
N ASP A 95 17.40 10.87 4.39
CA ASP A 95 17.16 10.31 5.72
C ASP A 95 17.42 8.78 5.77
N GLY A 96 17.15 8.16 6.92
CA GLY A 96 17.37 6.73 7.14
C GLY A 96 16.51 5.81 6.27
N ASN A 97 15.43 6.32 5.69
CA ASN A 97 14.54 5.61 4.75
C ASN A 97 14.87 5.90 3.28
N GLY A 98 15.92 6.68 3.01
CA GLY A 98 16.32 7.06 1.65
C GLY A 98 15.47 8.18 1.05
N HIS A 99 14.71 8.92 1.85
CA HIS A 99 13.85 10.02 1.41
C HIS A 99 14.44 11.39 1.73
N GLY A 100 14.06 12.35 0.90
CA GLY A 100 14.48 13.74 1.05
C GLY A 100 15.87 14.05 0.53
N THR A 101 16.16 15.36 0.42
CA THR A 101 17.47 15.91 0.09
C THR A 101 17.81 17.01 1.10
N PHE A 102 18.85 16.80 1.89
CA PHE A 102 19.27 17.73 2.93
C PHE A 102 20.72 18.17 2.74
N LYS A 103 21.05 19.38 3.21
CA LYS A 103 22.44 19.86 3.22
C LYS A 103 23.32 19.00 4.12
N TYR A 104 22.82 18.58 5.28
CA TYR A 104 23.47 17.70 6.23
C TYR A 104 22.61 16.46 6.44
N SER A 105 23.26 15.32 6.70
CA SER A 105 22.52 14.08 6.97
C SER A 105 21.62 14.23 8.19
N PRO A 106 20.34 13.90 8.08
CA PRO A 106 19.47 13.85 9.25
C PRO A 106 20.03 12.93 10.33
N PRO A 107 19.90 13.27 11.61
CA PRO A 107 20.29 12.37 12.69
C PRO A 107 19.59 11.02 12.60
N SER A 108 20.27 9.96 13.04
CA SER A 108 19.65 8.61 13.07
C SER A 108 18.33 8.64 13.85
N GLY A 109 17.29 8.04 13.28
CA GLY A 109 15.94 8.03 13.87
C GLY A 109 15.06 9.24 13.49
N PHE A 110 15.61 10.26 12.82
CA PHE A 110 14.84 11.41 12.34
C PHE A 110 14.64 11.31 10.82
N LEU A 111 13.42 11.57 10.39
CA LEU A 111 12.98 11.40 9.02
C LEU A 111 12.55 12.74 8.41
N SER A 112 12.61 12.83 7.09
CA SER A 112 12.06 13.96 6.35
C SER A 112 10.55 14.05 6.54
N LEU A 113 10.03 15.27 6.66
CA LEU A 113 8.58 15.50 6.73
C LEU A 113 7.98 15.39 5.32
N CYS A 114 7.74 14.18 4.88
CA CYS A 114 7.17 13.88 3.57
C CYS A 114 6.14 12.74 3.67
N ALA A 115 5.26 12.66 2.68
CA ALA A 115 4.20 11.65 2.66
C ALA A 115 4.74 10.21 2.69
N ALA A 116 5.94 9.97 2.14
CA ALA A 116 6.56 8.64 2.12
C ALA A 116 7.01 8.14 3.51
N ASN A 117 7.21 9.06 4.46
CA ASN A 117 7.58 8.76 5.85
C ASN A 117 6.40 8.81 6.83
N LEU A 118 5.22 9.25 6.37
CA LEU A 118 4.03 9.24 7.23
C LEU A 118 3.52 7.81 7.38
N PRO A 119 3.05 7.43 8.58
CA PRO A 119 2.32 6.17 8.72
C PRO A 119 1.12 6.19 7.77
N ILE A 120 0.92 5.08 7.07
CA ILE A 120 -0.26 4.92 6.22
C ILE A 120 -1.46 4.84 7.17
N SER A 121 -2.43 5.75 6.99
CA SER A 121 -3.66 5.71 7.79
C SER A 121 -4.41 4.41 7.53
N SER A 122 -4.88 3.77 8.59
CA SER A 122 -5.74 2.58 8.49
C SER A 122 -7.01 2.82 7.67
N ASP A 123 -7.42 4.09 7.50
CA ASP A 123 -8.58 4.46 6.70
C ASP A 123 -8.30 4.43 5.18
N ILE A 124 -7.03 4.53 4.78
CA ILE A 124 -6.60 4.51 3.38
C ILE A 124 -5.68 3.33 3.05
N ASP A 125 -5.29 2.55 4.05
CA ASP A 125 -4.53 1.32 3.89
C ASP A 125 -5.45 0.09 4.00
N PRO A 126 -5.83 -0.52 2.88
CA PRO A 126 -6.69 -1.69 2.90
C PRO A 126 -6.02 -2.93 3.51
N ALA A 127 -4.69 -2.91 3.68
CA ALA A 127 -3.92 -4.02 4.24
C ALA A 127 -3.76 -3.95 5.75
N GLY A 128 -4.13 -2.82 6.39
CA GLY A 128 -3.93 -2.59 7.82
C GLY A 128 -2.47 -2.31 8.18
N ASP A 129 -2.27 -1.72 9.36
CA ASP A 129 -0.93 -1.38 9.89
C ASP A 129 -0.31 -2.62 10.57
N ASP A 130 0.17 -3.58 9.78
CA ASP A 130 1.01 -4.67 10.28
C ASP A 130 2.51 -4.45 10.00
N GLY A 131 2.88 -3.21 9.70
CA GLY A 131 4.26 -2.70 9.69
C GLY A 131 5.18 -3.24 8.59
N ALA A 132 4.80 -4.27 7.87
CA ALA A 132 5.64 -4.89 6.84
C ALA A 132 4.87 -5.26 5.56
N THR A 133 3.55 -5.33 5.61
CA THR A 133 2.70 -5.83 4.53
C THR A 133 1.66 -4.80 4.05
N GLY A 134 1.65 -3.61 4.65
CA GLY A 134 0.69 -2.54 4.39
C GLY A 134 0.75 -1.87 3.02
N ASN A 135 1.55 -2.38 2.10
CA ASN A 135 1.55 -1.87 0.73
C ASN A 135 0.34 -2.44 -0.04
N PRO A 136 -0.64 -1.62 -0.45
CA PRO A 136 -1.79 -2.08 -1.22
C PRO A 136 -1.41 -2.87 -2.47
N THR A 137 -0.26 -2.57 -3.08
CA THR A 137 0.24 -3.27 -4.27
C THR A 137 0.67 -4.70 -4.00
N THR A 138 0.82 -5.12 -2.73
CA THR A 138 1.07 -6.52 -2.35
C THR A 138 -0.22 -7.32 -2.10
N GLN A 139 -1.37 -6.66 -2.12
CA GLN A 139 -2.69 -7.26 -1.89
C GLN A 139 -3.53 -7.32 -3.16
N HIS A 140 -3.43 -6.28 -3.98
CA HIS A 140 -4.05 -6.17 -5.29
C HIS A 140 -3.12 -5.44 -6.24
N ASN A 141 -2.96 -5.97 -7.45
CA ASN A 141 -2.24 -5.30 -8.52
C ASN A 141 -2.81 -5.70 -9.88
N SER A 142 -2.56 -4.87 -10.87
CA SER A 142 -2.97 -5.10 -12.25
C SER A 142 -1.75 -5.19 -13.16
N ILE A 143 -1.74 -6.14 -14.07
CA ILE A 143 -0.67 -6.27 -15.05
C ILE A 143 -1.23 -6.25 -16.47
N ILE A 144 -0.50 -5.61 -17.36
CA ILE A 144 -0.80 -5.57 -18.79
C ILE A 144 0.25 -6.40 -19.52
N TYR A 145 -0.18 -7.25 -20.42
CA TYR A 145 0.73 -8.05 -21.23
C TYR A 145 0.21 -8.24 -22.66
N THR A 146 1.11 -8.58 -23.58
CA THR A 146 0.76 -8.96 -24.94
C THR A 146 0.86 -10.48 -25.08
N GLY A 147 -0.15 -11.12 -25.64
CA GLY A 147 -0.17 -12.54 -25.92
C GLY A 147 0.90 -12.95 -26.97
N ASN A 148 1.36 -14.18 -26.88
CA ASN A 148 2.35 -14.75 -27.81
C ASN A 148 2.06 -16.20 -28.25
N ALA A 149 0.87 -16.71 -27.91
CA ALA A 149 0.42 -18.10 -28.18
C ALA A 149 1.36 -19.20 -27.63
N THR A 150 2.27 -18.85 -26.70
CA THR A 150 3.20 -19.82 -26.08
C THR A 150 3.03 -19.80 -24.58
N ALA A 151 2.95 -20.98 -23.96
CA ALA A 151 2.84 -21.10 -22.52
C ALA A 151 3.99 -20.39 -21.80
N ARG A 152 3.66 -19.55 -20.80
CA ARG A 152 4.63 -18.73 -20.08
C ARG A 152 4.13 -18.22 -18.74
N SER A 153 5.04 -17.69 -17.93
CA SER A 153 4.72 -16.97 -16.72
C SER A 153 4.56 -15.48 -17.01
N ILE A 154 3.58 -14.86 -16.38
CA ILE A 154 3.35 -13.42 -16.29
C ILE A 154 3.79 -13.00 -14.89
N THR A 155 4.83 -12.19 -14.79
CA THR A 155 5.49 -11.80 -13.53
C THR A 155 5.49 -10.29 -13.34
N GLY A 156 5.84 -9.82 -12.14
CA GLY A 156 5.89 -8.39 -11.81
C GLY A 156 4.68 -7.92 -11.00
N LEU A 157 3.92 -8.86 -10.39
CA LEU A 157 2.82 -8.50 -9.50
C LEU A 157 3.29 -8.04 -8.12
N GLY A 158 4.45 -8.54 -7.64
CA GLY A 158 4.96 -8.31 -6.29
C GLY A 158 4.40 -9.29 -5.25
N PHE A 159 3.50 -10.19 -5.62
CA PHE A 159 2.89 -11.18 -4.73
C PHE A 159 2.37 -12.40 -5.49
N LYS A 160 2.07 -13.48 -4.75
CA LYS A 160 1.34 -14.65 -5.26
C LYS A 160 -0.15 -14.33 -5.32
N PRO A 161 -0.77 -14.27 -6.51
CA PRO A 161 -2.20 -14.06 -6.62
C PRO A 161 -2.98 -15.31 -6.22
N ASP A 162 -4.17 -15.13 -5.67
CA ASP A 162 -5.15 -16.17 -5.41
C ASP A 162 -6.37 -16.06 -6.30
N MET A 163 -6.61 -14.90 -6.87
CA MET A 163 -7.58 -14.69 -7.93
C MET A 163 -6.95 -13.91 -9.07
N VAL A 164 -7.19 -14.38 -10.30
CA VAL A 164 -6.76 -13.73 -11.54
C VAL A 164 -7.99 -13.54 -12.42
N TRP A 165 -8.32 -12.28 -12.70
CA TRP A 165 -9.37 -11.91 -13.63
C TRP A 165 -8.74 -11.31 -14.88
N THR A 166 -8.73 -12.06 -15.97
CA THR A 166 -8.16 -11.64 -17.25
C THR A 166 -9.21 -11.14 -18.22
N LYS A 167 -8.83 -10.17 -19.03
CA LYS A 167 -9.64 -9.67 -20.14
C LYS A 167 -8.75 -9.30 -21.33
N GLN A 168 -9.06 -9.86 -22.48
CA GLN A 168 -8.51 -9.42 -23.76
C GLN A 168 -9.07 -8.04 -24.12
N ARG A 169 -8.22 -7.16 -24.63
CA ARG A 169 -8.58 -5.77 -24.93
C ARG A 169 -9.60 -5.67 -26.07
N THR A 170 -9.43 -6.44 -27.13
CA THR A 170 -10.15 -6.28 -28.41
C THR A 170 -11.19 -7.35 -28.66
N GLY A 171 -11.25 -8.41 -27.88
CA GLY A 171 -12.15 -9.52 -28.15
C GLY A 171 -12.58 -10.24 -26.89
N ASP A 172 -12.45 -11.49 -26.87
CA ASP A 172 -12.86 -12.55 -25.95
C ASP A 172 -13.48 -12.14 -24.59
N ASN A 173 -14.07 -13.06 -23.90
CA ASN A 173 -14.76 -12.86 -22.63
C ASN A 173 -13.77 -12.62 -21.47
N GLY A 174 -14.23 -11.93 -20.41
CA GLY A 174 -13.48 -11.87 -19.16
C GLY A 174 -13.53 -13.20 -18.43
N LYS A 175 -12.37 -13.72 -18.00
CA LYS A 175 -12.23 -15.03 -17.36
C LYS A 175 -11.66 -14.89 -15.96
N ILE A 176 -12.30 -15.51 -14.97
CA ILE A 176 -11.90 -15.50 -13.56
C ILE A 176 -11.45 -16.90 -13.16
N THR A 177 -10.20 -17.03 -12.73
CA THR A 177 -9.62 -18.24 -12.14
C THR A 177 -9.11 -17.93 -10.75
N ASP A 178 -9.37 -18.79 -9.78
CA ASP A 178 -8.89 -18.63 -8.41
C ASP A 178 -8.28 -19.92 -7.84
N SER A 179 -7.46 -19.76 -6.80
CA SER A 179 -6.69 -20.84 -6.20
C SER A 179 -7.53 -21.77 -5.30
N SER A 180 -8.76 -21.35 -4.90
CA SER A 180 -9.68 -22.24 -4.18
C SER A 180 -10.26 -23.31 -5.10
N ARG A 181 -10.76 -22.92 -6.27
CA ARG A 181 -11.26 -23.86 -7.28
C ARG A 181 -10.15 -24.58 -8.03
N GLY A 182 -8.96 -23.98 -8.08
CA GLY A 182 -7.77 -24.52 -8.71
C GLY A 182 -7.48 -23.99 -10.11
N VAL A 183 -6.29 -24.34 -10.62
CA VAL A 183 -5.86 -24.02 -11.98
C VAL A 183 -6.78 -24.67 -13.01
N TYR A 184 -6.82 -24.14 -14.22
CA TYR A 184 -7.66 -24.55 -15.34
C TYR A 184 -9.16 -24.27 -15.15
N LYS A 185 -9.62 -23.92 -13.95
CA LYS A 185 -11.02 -23.65 -13.66
C LYS A 185 -11.33 -22.18 -13.91
N ASN A 186 -12.22 -21.91 -14.87
CA ASN A 186 -12.59 -20.54 -15.17
C ASN A 186 -14.10 -20.30 -15.05
N LEU A 187 -14.46 -19.11 -14.62
CA LEU A 187 -15.81 -18.56 -14.73
C LEU A 187 -15.75 -17.38 -15.68
N ILE A 188 -16.70 -17.33 -16.61
CA ILE A 188 -16.78 -16.23 -17.57
C ILE A 188 -17.61 -15.11 -16.97
N SER A 189 -17.00 -13.93 -16.75
CA SER A 189 -17.59 -12.83 -15.98
C SER A 189 -18.79 -12.14 -16.66
N ASN A 190 -18.89 -12.24 -17.96
CA ASN A 190 -19.92 -11.56 -18.78
C ASN A 190 -20.92 -12.53 -19.43
N THR A 191 -20.98 -13.77 -18.98
CA THR A 191 -21.95 -14.77 -19.47
C THR A 191 -22.61 -15.54 -18.33
N THR A 192 -23.65 -16.32 -18.68
CA THR A 192 -24.32 -17.22 -17.75
C THR A 192 -23.70 -18.63 -17.69
N ALA A 193 -22.64 -18.87 -18.44
CA ALA A 193 -22.00 -20.19 -18.51
C ALA A 193 -21.60 -20.74 -17.13
N GLN A 194 -21.67 -22.02 -16.96
CA GLN A 194 -21.11 -22.73 -15.81
C GLN A 194 -19.58 -22.70 -15.87
N GLU A 195 -18.92 -23.18 -14.82
CA GLU A 195 -17.47 -23.31 -14.77
C GLU A 195 -16.92 -24.12 -15.93
N GLY A 196 -15.92 -23.58 -16.60
CA GLY A 196 -15.16 -24.24 -17.63
C GLY A 196 -13.89 -24.90 -17.07
N ASN A 197 -13.38 -25.89 -17.81
CA ASN A 197 -12.08 -26.50 -17.56
C ASN A 197 -11.20 -26.22 -18.78
N ASP A 198 -10.26 -25.30 -18.64
CA ASP A 198 -9.43 -24.78 -19.72
C ASP A 198 -7.94 -25.00 -19.41
N THR A 199 -7.39 -26.09 -19.91
CA THR A 199 -5.99 -26.48 -19.67
C THR A 199 -4.99 -25.53 -20.33
N GLY A 200 -5.43 -24.70 -21.26
CA GLY A 200 -4.65 -23.62 -21.88
C GLY A 200 -4.78 -22.27 -21.17
N GLY A 201 -5.64 -22.17 -20.15
CA GLY A 201 -5.86 -20.96 -19.37
C GLY A 201 -4.78 -20.72 -18.30
N VAL A 202 -5.20 -20.33 -17.08
CA VAL A 202 -4.26 -20.19 -15.95
C VAL A 202 -3.79 -21.56 -15.50
N THR A 203 -2.47 -21.79 -15.54
CA THR A 203 -1.84 -23.10 -15.29
C THR A 203 -1.10 -23.16 -13.95
N ALA A 204 -0.76 -22.04 -13.36
CA ALA A 204 -0.15 -21.94 -12.02
C ALA A 204 -0.34 -20.57 -11.40
N PHE A 205 -0.36 -20.51 -10.07
CA PHE A 205 -0.25 -19.31 -9.25
C PHE A 205 1.18 -19.24 -8.70
N GLY A 206 2.03 -18.39 -9.30
CA GLY A 206 3.43 -18.21 -8.94
C GLY A 206 3.65 -17.22 -7.81
N THR A 207 4.87 -17.14 -7.28
CA THR A 207 5.23 -16.26 -6.16
C THR A 207 5.16 -14.76 -6.48
N ASP A 208 5.28 -14.40 -7.78
CA ASP A 208 5.30 -13.02 -8.29
C ASP A 208 4.37 -12.87 -9.50
N GLY A 209 3.31 -13.68 -9.57
CA GLY A 209 2.40 -13.67 -10.70
C GLY A 209 1.76 -15.01 -10.96
N PHE A 210 1.44 -15.30 -12.22
CA PHE A 210 0.73 -16.52 -12.65
C PHE A 210 1.26 -17.03 -13.99
N SER A 211 1.01 -18.31 -14.28
CA SER A 211 1.36 -18.88 -15.58
C SER A 211 0.11 -19.12 -16.41
N ILE A 212 0.25 -18.94 -17.73
CA ILE A 212 -0.80 -19.16 -18.72
C ILE A 212 -0.34 -20.15 -19.77
N GLY A 213 -1.29 -20.89 -20.32
CA GLY A 213 -1.07 -21.78 -21.47
C GLY A 213 -1.26 -21.04 -22.80
N THR A 214 -1.87 -21.74 -23.75
CA THR A 214 -1.99 -21.30 -25.16
C THR A 214 -3.41 -20.90 -25.56
N ASP A 215 -4.39 -20.92 -24.65
CA ASP A 215 -5.76 -20.55 -24.98
C ASP A 215 -5.85 -19.07 -25.39
N ASN A 216 -6.58 -18.82 -26.46
CA ASN A 216 -6.73 -17.49 -27.03
C ASN A 216 -7.37 -16.47 -26.09
N GLY A 217 -8.22 -16.87 -25.17
CA GLY A 217 -8.80 -15.99 -24.17
C GLY A 217 -7.81 -15.47 -23.13
N TYR A 218 -6.59 -16.03 -23.10
CA TYR A 218 -5.51 -15.62 -22.19
C TYR A 218 -4.23 -15.21 -22.92
N ASN A 219 -3.97 -15.76 -24.14
CA ASN A 219 -2.64 -15.65 -24.73
C ASN A 219 -2.62 -15.66 -26.27
N GLN A 220 -3.66 -15.14 -26.93
CA GLN A 220 -3.67 -15.01 -28.39
C GLN A 220 -2.51 -14.13 -28.86
N ASN A 221 -1.79 -14.58 -29.89
CA ASN A 221 -0.63 -13.87 -30.40
C ASN A 221 -0.96 -12.42 -30.81
N THR A 222 -0.12 -11.48 -30.40
CA THR A 222 -0.20 -10.03 -30.65
C THR A 222 -1.35 -9.28 -29.96
N GLU A 223 -2.25 -9.97 -29.28
CA GLU A 223 -3.37 -9.34 -28.57
C GLU A 223 -2.98 -8.80 -27.19
N GLY A 224 -3.58 -7.68 -26.81
CA GLY A 224 -3.36 -7.05 -25.51
C GLY A 224 -4.30 -7.58 -24.44
N TYR A 225 -3.77 -7.82 -23.25
CA TYR A 225 -4.52 -8.29 -22.08
C TYR A 225 -4.29 -7.40 -20.89
N VAL A 226 -5.29 -7.35 -20.00
CA VAL A 226 -5.15 -6.91 -18.62
C VAL A 226 -5.52 -8.07 -17.71
N ALA A 227 -4.78 -8.23 -16.61
CA ALA A 227 -5.12 -9.11 -15.51
C ALA A 227 -5.20 -8.30 -14.23
N TRP A 228 -6.35 -8.33 -13.57
CA TRP A 228 -6.55 -7.86 -12.21
C TRP A 228 -6.34 -9.03 -11.26
N CYS A 229 -5.49 -8.85 -10.28
CA CYS A 229 -5.03 -9.92 -9.41
C CYS A 229 -5.20 -9.55 -7.94
N TRP A 230 -5.73 -10.47 -7.15
CA TRP A 230 -5.93 -10.32 -5.72
C TRP A 230 -5.23 -11.43 -4.95
N ARG A 231 -4.66 -11.05 -3.82
CA ARG A 231 -4.12 -11.97 -2.83
C ARG A 231 -5.21 -12.32 -1.82
N ALA A 232 -5.39 -13.62 -1.56
CA ALA A 232 -6.16 -14.12 -0.44
C ALA A 232 -5.21 -14.80 0.58
N ASN A 233 -5.29 -16.11 0.77
CA ASN A 233 -4.49 -16.84 1.75
C ASN A 233 -3.52 -17.85 1.13
N GLY A 234 -2.98 -17.54 -0.04
CA GLY A 234 -1.96 -18.37 -0.71
C GLY A 234 -2.44 -19.72 -1.19
N GLY A 235 -3.74 -19.93 -1.38
CA GLY A 235 -4.38 -21.20 -1.74
C GLY A 235 -4.81 -22.03 -0.52
N VAL A 236 -4.58 -21.56 0.70
CA VAL A 236 -4.98 -22.27 1.92
C VAL A 236 -6.41 -21.91 2.29
N THR A 237 -7.29 -22.89 2.32
CA THR A 237 -8.70 -22.75 2.68
C THR A 237 -8.98 -23.25 4.09
N THR A 238 -9.96 -22.66 4.75
CA THR A 238 -10.45 -23.07 6.07
C THR A 238 -11.98 -23.16 6.08
N THR A 239 -12.54 -24.03 6.93
CA THR A 239 -13.98 -24.07 7.15
C THR A 239 -14.37 -22.88 8.02
N ASN A 240 -15.38 -22.13 7.58
CA ASN A 240 -16.00 -21.06 8.33
C ASN A 240 -17.41 -21.46 8.76
N THR A 241 -17.70 -21.30 10.06
CA THR A 241 -18.96 -21.68 10.69
C THR A 241 -19.73 -20.48 11.24
N ASP A 242 -19.34 -19.25 10.92
CA ASP A 242 -19.98 -18.02 11.42
C ASP A 242 -21.41 -17.83 10.85
N GLY A 243 -21.70 -18.47 9.72
CA GLY A 243 -23.03 -18.45 9.10
C GLY A 243 -23.92 -19.60 9.55
N THR A 244 -25.22 -19.55 9.17
CA THR A 244 -26.16 -20.67 9.35
C THR A 244 -25.86 -21.82 8.40
N SER A 245 -25.08 -21.58 7.34
CA SER A 245 -24.52 -22.60 6.45
C SER A 245 -22.99 -22.46 6.45
N ASN A 246 -22.31 -23.59 6.65
CA ASN A 246 -20.86 -23.62 6.60
C ASN A 246 -20.35 -23.21 5.21
N SER A 247 -19.21 -22.54 5.20
CA SER A 247 -18.48 -22.20 3.97
C SER A 247 -17.03 -22.64 4.08
N THR A 248 -16.37 -22.74 2.93
CA THR A 248 -14.92 -22.88 2.83
C THR A 248 -14.37 -21.54 2.36
N VAL A 249 -13.49 -20.94 3.15
CA VAL A 249 -12.99 -19.59 2.89
C VAL A 249 -11.50 -19.56 2.70
N GLN A 250 -11.07 -18.69 1.84
CA GLN A 250 -9.70 -18.25 1.68
C GLN A 250 -9.70 -16.73 1.87
N ALA A 251 -9.43 -16.26 3.10
CA ALA A 251 -9.60 -14.87 3.49
C ALA A 251 -8.26 -14.18 3.79
N ASN A 252 -8.10 -12.99 3.25
CA ASN A 252 -7.07 -12.03 3.59
C ASN A 252 -7.73 -10.84 4.31
N GLN A 253 -7.74 -10.86 5.62
CA GLN A 253 -8.37 -9.82 6.43
C GLN A 253 -7.66 -8.47 6.25
N ALA A 254 -6.33 -8.48 6.14
CA ALA A 254 -5.54 -7.28 5.93
C ALA A 254 -5.81 -6.64 4.54
N GLY A 255 -5.93 -7.44 3.50
CA GLY A 255 -6.28 -6.98 2.14
C GLY A 255 -7.76 -6.79 1.88
N GLY A 256 -8.64 -7.09 2.86
CA GLY A 256 -10.08 -6.96 2.72
C GLY A 256 -10.71 -7.85 1.63
N PHE A 257 -10.07 -8.96 1.28
CA PHE A 257 -10.49 -9.84 0.18
C PHE A 257 -10.65 -11.29 0.63
N SER A 258 -11.74 -11.93 0.19
CA SER A 258 -11.93 -13.37 0.41
C SER A 258 -12.56 -14.07 -0.77
N ILE A 259 -12.20 -15.35 -0.95
CA ILE A 259 -12.83 -16.30 -1.86
C ILE A 259 -13.61 -17.27 -1.00
N VAL A 260 -14.91 -17.40 -1.28
CA VAL A 260 -15.85 -18.17 -0.45
C VAL A 260 -16.56 -19.19 -1.30
N GLU A 261 -16.49 -20.45 -0.90
CA GLU A 261 -17.26 -21.55 -1.47
C GLU A 261 -18.30 -22.05 -0.47
N TYR A 262 -19.52 -22.27 -0.90
CA TYR A 262 -20.59 -22.83 -0.06
C TYR A 262 -21.56 -23.66 -0.88
N ALA A 263 -22.20 -24.61 -0.22
CA ALA A 263 -23.31 -25.37 -0.79
C ALA A 263 -24.64 -24.66 -0.50
N GLY A 264 -25.45 -24.45 -1.51
CA GLY A 264 -26.83 -23.97 -1.33
C GLY A 264 -27.65 -25.03 -0.60
N SER A 265 -28.26 -24.65 0.53
CA SER A 265 -28.99 -25.58 1.41
C SER A 265 -30.49 -25.31 1.47
N LEU A 266 -30.97 -24.22 0.86
CA LEU A 266 -32.40 -23.88 0.88
C LEU A 266 -33.21 -24.77 -0.04
N THR A 267 -34.20 -25.44 0.53
CA THR A 267 -35.21 -26.21 -0.21
C THR A 267 -36.57 -25.51 -0.27
N SER A 268 -36.72 -24.39 0.47
CA SER A 268 -37.94 -23.58 0.53
C SER A 268 -37.58 -22.11 0.86
N SER A 269 -38.59 -21.23 0.97
CA SER A 269 -38.40 -19.84 1.35
C SER A 269 -37.72 -19.71 2.71
N GLY A 270 -36.61 -19.00 2.77
CA GLY A 270 -35.84 -18.76 4.00
C GLY A 270 -34.57 -17.97 3.69
N HIS A 271 -33.81 -17.66 4.74
CA HIS A 271 -32.53 -16.98 4.65
C HIS A 271 -31.43 -17.88 5.21
N VAL A 272 -30.29 -17.94 4.53
CA VAL A 272 -29.05 -18.48 5.06
C VAL A 272 -28.02 -17.37 5.11
N THR A 273 -27.22 -17.38 6.16
CA THR A 273 -26.05 -16.53 6.29
C THR A 273 -24.80 -17.36 5.99
N ILE A 274 -23.84 -16.78 5.29
CA ILE A 274 -22.60 -17.39 4.89
C ILE A 274 -21.44 -16.61 5.50
N GLY A 275 -20.58 -17.28 6.25
CA GLY A 275 -19.37 -16.70 6.79
C GLY A 275 -18.38 -16.42 5.66
N HIS A 276 -17.80 -15.22 5.62
CA HIS A 276 -16.86 -14.79 4.58
C HIS A 276 -15.41 -14.65 5.06
N GLY A 277 -15.16 -14.80 6.37
CA GLY A 277 -13.83 -14.79 6.97
C GLY A 277 -13.17 -13.42 7.07
N LEU A 278 -13.80 -12.33 6.64
CA LEU A 278 -13.30 -10.96 6.80
C LEU A 278 -13.72 -10.39 8.16
N SER A 279 -12.92 -9.46 8.70
CA SER A 279 -13.21 -8.78 9.98
C SER A 279 -14.30 -7.71 9.88
N LYS A 280 -14.62 -7.25 8.67
CA LYS A 280 -15.66 -6.23 8.38
C LYS A 280 -16.64 -6.76 7.35
N ALA A 281 -17.87 -6.23 7.33
CA ALA A 281 -18.85 -6.54 6.30
C ALA A 281 -18.31 -6.14 4.91
N PRO A 282 -18.45 -7.01 3.89
CA PRO A 282 -17.98 -6.67 2.55
C PRO A 282 -18.83 -5.57 1.94
N GLU A 283 -18.18 -4.61 1.27
CA GLU A 283 -18.86 -3.54 0.53
C GLU A 283 -19.16 -3.92 -0.92
N PHE A 284 -18.55 -4.98 -1.39
CA PHE A 284 -18.78 -5.54 -2.71
C PHE A 284 -18.68 -7.07 -2.65
N TYR A 285 -19.61 -7.76 -3.31
CA TYR A 285 -19.47 -9.18 -3.55
C TYR A 285 -20.10 -9.63 -4.87
N MET A 286 -19.55 -10.70 -5.42
CA MET A 286 -20.08 -11.40 -6.60
C MET A 286 -20.36 -12.85 -6.25
N ILE A 287 -21.51 -13.37 -6.66
CA ILE A 287 -21.87 -14.76 -6.45
C ILE A 287 -22.18 -15.42 -7.80
N LYS A 288 -21.61 -16.59 -8.01
CA LYS A 288 -21.85 -17.42 -9.19
C LYS A 288 -22.02 -18.88 -8.78
N GLN A 289 -23.03 -19.53 -9.31
CA GLN A 289 -23.17 -20.96 -9.21
C GLN A 289 -22.25 -21.63 -10.26
N PRO A 290 -21.19 -22.37 -9.85
CA PRO A 290 -20.20 -22.88 -10.81
C PRO A 290 -20.69 -24.11 -11.57
N ASN A 291 -21.54 -24.93 -11.00
CA ASN A 291 -21.95 -26.23 -11.55
C ASN A 291 -23.22 -26.17 -12.44
N LYS A 292 -23.77 -24.99 -12.68
CA LYS A 292 -24.95 -24.79 -13.54
C LYS A 292 -24.86 -23.48 -14.30
N THR A 293 -25.54 -23.42 -15.45
CA THR A 293 -25.81 -22.16 -16.14
C THR A 293 -26.69 -21.28 -15.27
N GLY A 294 -26.27 -20.06 -15.01
CA GLY A 294 -26.97 -19.12 -14.14
C GLY A 294 -26.36 -17.72 -14.16
N ARG A 295 -27.07 -16.77 -13.62
CA ARG A 295 -26.63 -15.38 -13.56
C ARG A 295 -25.51 -15.20 -12.53
N TRP A 296 -24.75 -14.12 -12.69
CA TRP A 296 -23.98 -13.49 -11.63
C TRP A 296 -24.89 -12.63 -10.76
N PHE A 297 -24.76 -12.75 -9.46
CA PHE A 297 -25.37 -11.85 -8.50
C PHE A 297 -24.28 -10.93 -7.97
N VAL A 298 -24.48 -9.64 -8.10
CA VAL A 298 -23.52 -8.62 -7.69
C VAL A 298 -24.20 -7.65 -6.76
N TRP A 299 -23.55 -7.33 -5.67
CA TRP A 299 -24.02 -6.34 -4.71
C TRP A 299 -22.90 -5.35 -4.37
N HIS A 300 -23.28 -4.12 -4.09
CA HIS A 300 -22.39 -3.00 -3.76
C HIS A 300 -23.08 -2.04 -2.83
N THR A 301 -22.36 -1.40 -1.87
CA THR A 301 -22.92 -0.47 -0.88
C THR A 301 -23.29 0.90 -1.43
N GLY A 302 -22.71 1.33 -2.56
CA GLY A 302 -22.89 2.66 -3.16
C GLY A 302 -23.88 2.71 -4.30
#